data_34c3a5a3068d8202f26bba8064726245
#
_entry.id   34c3a5a3068d8202f26bba8064726245
#
_cell.length_a   1.000
_cell.length_b   1.000
_cell.length_c   1.000
_cell.angle_alpha   90.00
_cell.angle_beta   90.00
_cell.angle_gamma   90.00
#
_symmetry.space_group_name_H-M   'P 1'
#
loop_
_entity.id
_entity.type
_entity.pdbx_description
1 polymer ?
#
loop_
_entity_poly.entity_id
_entity_poly.type
_entity_poly.pdbx_seq_one_letter_code
_entity_poly.pdbx_strand_id
1 'polypeptide(L)'
;MAVPVAAASTARARDEGRPWGVPWYVAAVLVAATSAVVGVIWDISWHRTIGRDTFWTPAHLAIYLGGALAGAACGWLVLKTTFAGTPEQRAAGVSFWGFRGPLGAWVCIWGAIAMIASAPFDNWWHNAYGLDVKIISPPHTLLALGFVGIELGALLMVLALQNRAAGEAGATGTGTGRAFQLLYAYAAGIILLNGVTMGMEYVGFPNHAHNALYYKIAAVGGPFYLAAFGRASRLRWPATAAAAVYMGVTLLMIWVLQLFPATPKLAPVFNAVTHMTSPPFPLLLVVPAAALDLLMRRFGAERDWQLSVFVGVAFLAVFLATQWFFADFLLSPYARNYLFGADQWDYSSQLGPWRYRYWRLQTDPITPAALAIAALFAIAAARVGLWWGNWMARVKR
;
A
#
# COMPACT_ATOMS: atom_id res chain seq x y z
N MET A 1 -15.72 30.31 43.41
CA MET A 1 -16.38 29.96 42.13
C MET A 1 -15.90 28.59 41.72
N ALA A 2 -16.74 27.56 41.90
CA ALA A 2 -16.40 26.18 41.51
C ALA A 2 -16.78 25.96 40.05
N VAL A 3 -15.81 25.65 39.21
CA VAL A 3 -16.03 25.23 37.80
C VAL A 3 -16.64 23.82 37.81
N PRO A 4 -17.69 23.53 37.06
CA PRO A 4 -18.37 22.25 37.12
C PRO A 4 -17.53 21.14 36.52
N VAL A 5 -17.09 20.18 37.33
CA VAL A 5 -16.38 18.94 36.99
C VAL A 5 -17.25 18.00 36.11
N ALA A 6 -18.54 18.27 35.96
CA ALA A 6 -19.50 17.43 35.24
C ALA A 6 -19.32 17.39 33.71
N ALA A 7 -18.79 18.44 33.09
CA ALA A 7 -18.62 18.48 31.62
C ALA A 7 -17.43 17.64 31.10
N ALA A 8 -16.39 17.48 31.91
CA ALA A 8 -15.24 16.64 31.58
C ALA A 8 -15.55 15.14 31.69
N SER A 9 -16.44 14.77 32.61
CA SER A 9 -16.89 13.39 32.87
C SER A 9 -17.78 12.85 31.75
N THR A 10 -18.67 13.66 31.17
CA THR A 10 -19.57 13.22 30.10
C THR A 10 -18.87 13.07 28.71
N ALA A 11 -17.79 13.83 28.50
CA ALA A 11 -16.97 13.64 27.28
C ALA A 11 -16.15 12.33 27.38
N ARG A 12 -15.64 12.02 28.57
CA ARG A 12 -14.88 10.79 28.85
C ARG A 12 -15.76 9.53 28.77
N ALA A 13 -16.99 9.58 29.29
CA ALA A 13 -17.95 8.48 29.29
C ALA A 13 -18.47 8.14 27.85
N ARG A 14 -18.48 9.12 26.92
CA ARG A 14 -18.83 8.87 25.50
C ARG A 14 -17.72 8.17 24.71
N ASP A 15 -16.49 8.21 25.18
CA ASP A 15 -15.34 7.57 24.52
C ASP A 15 -15.12 6.12 25.00
N GLU A 16 -15.60 5.77 26.20
CA GLU A 16 -15.48 4.42 26.78
C GLU A 16 -16.35 3.35 26.11
N GLY A 17 -17.31 3.76 25.28
CA GLY A 17 -18.19 2.84 24.51
C GLY A 17 -17.68 2.44 23.12
N ARG A 18 -16.52 2.97 22.68
CA ARG A 18 -15.96 2.63 21.37
C ARG A 18 -14.85 1.59 21.53
N PRO A 19 -14.95 0.43 20.91
CA PRO A 19 -13.86 -0.52 20.94
C PRO A 19 -12.58 0.19 20.46
N TRP A 20 -11.55 0.25 21.31
CA TRP A 20 -10.22 0.78 21.04
C TRP A 20 -10.10 2.32 20.92
N GLY A 21 -11.14 3.12 21.20
CA GLY A 21 -11.11 4.59 21.10
C GLY A 21 -10.86 5.13 19.69
N VAL A 22 -10.99 4.28 18.65
CA VAL A 22 -10.75 4.65 17.23
C VAL A 22 -12.00 5.35 16.67
N PRO A 23 -11.87 6.55 16.08
CA PRO A 23 -12.99 7.20 15.41
C PRO A 23 -13.47 6.36 14.20
N TRP A 24 -14.78 6.18 14.06
CA TRP A 24 -15.37 5.37 13.00
C TRP A 24 -14.94 5.79 11.58
N TYR A 25 -14.76 7.09 11.34
CA TYR A 25 -14.35 7.61 10.03
C TYR A 25 -12.91 7.19 9.65
N VAL A 26 -12.03 6.99 10.63
CA VAL A 26 -10.68 6.44 10.39
C VAL A 26 -10.77 4.98 9.95
N ALA A 27 -11.60 4.19 10.64
CA ALA A 27 -11.85 2.81 10.24
C ALA A 27 -12.48 2.74 8.84
N ALA A 28 -13.46 3.61 8.54
CA ALA A 28 -14.11 3.69 7.22
C ALA A 28 -13.10 3.99 6.11
N VAL A 29 -12.18 4.94 6.30
CA VAL A 29 -11.16 5.29 5.30
C VAL A 29 -10.13 4.18 5.13
N LEU A 30 -9.75 3.49 6.20
CA LEU A 30 -8.86 2.32 6.08
C LEU A 30 -9.53 1.16 5.32
N VAL A 31 -10.82 0.91 5.58
CA VAL A 31 -11.62 -0.06 4.80
C VAL A 31 -11.71 0.38 3.35
N ALA A 32 -11.92 1.68 3.09
CA ALA A 32 -11.96 2.24 1.74
C ALA A 32 -10.65 2.01 0.97
N ALA A 33 -9.50 2.34 1.59
CA ALA A 33 -8.18 2.11 1.02
C ALA A 33 -7.94 0.62 0.74
N THR A 34 -8.32 -0.25 1.68
CA THR A 34 -8.20 -1.71 1.50
C THR A 34 -9.08 -2.21 0.36
N SER A 35 -10.34 -1.76 0.30
CA SER A 35 -11.28 -2.14 -0.77
C SER A 35 -10.75 -1.74 -2.14
N ALA A 36 -10.18 -0.56 -2.25
CA ALA A 36 -9.59 -0.05 -3.50
C ALA A 36 -8.43 -0.92 -3.98
N VAL A 37 -7.44 -1.21 -3.11
CA VAL A 37 -6.25 -2.02 -3.48
C VAL A 37 -6.62 -3.47 -3.74
N VAL A 38 -7.47 -4.07 -2.90
CA VAL A 38 -7.98 -5.44 -3.12
C VAL A 38 -8.75 -5.51 -4.43
N GLY A 39 -9.55 -4.48 -4.74
CA GLY A 39 -10.26 -4.37 -6.01
C GLY A 39 -9.30 -4.38 -7.21
N VAL A 40 -8.19 -3.62 -7.16
CA VAL A 40 -7.17 -3.61 -8.24
C VAL A 40 -6.52 -4.98 -8.39
N ILE A 41 -6.12 -5.63 -7.29
CA ILE A 41 -5.52 -6.97 -7.37
C ILE A 41 -6.52 -7.97 -7.96
N TRP A 42 -7.80 -7.87 -7.57
CA TRP A 42 -8.86 -8.70 -8.11
C TRP A 42 -9.10 -8.42 -9.59
N ASP A 43 -9.04 -7.17 -10.01
CA ASP A 43 -9.19 -6.75 -11.40
C ASP A 43 -8.06 -7.28 -12.28
N ILE A 44 -6.82 -7.19 -11.82
CA ILE A 44 -5.67 -7.81 -12.48
C ILE A 44 -5.89 -9.32 -12.62
N SER A 45 -6.36 -9.99 -11.58
CA SER A 45 -6.72 -11.41 -11.63
C SER A 45 -7.85 -11.69 -12.62
N TRP A 46 -8.85 -10.80 -12.70
CA TRP A 46 -9.95 -10.89 -13.65
C TRP A 46 -9.46 -10.88 -15.09
N HIS A 47 -8.61 -9.92 -15.44
CA HIS A 47 -8.01 -9.82 -16.76
C HIS A 47 -7.12 -11.01 -17.11
N ARG A 48 -6.38 -11.54 -16.15
CA ARG A 48 -5.52 -12.73 -16.32
C ARG A 48 -6.29 -14.03 -16.47
N THR A 49 -7.56 -14.07 -16.04
CA THR A 49 -8.40 -15.27 -16.01
C THR A 49 -9.52 -15.26 -17.04
N ILE A 50 -10.31 -14.20 -17.07
CA ILE A 50 -11.54 -14.05 -17.85
C ILE A 50 -11.29 -13.21 -19.09
N GLY A 51 -10.47 -12.18 -18.96
CA GLY A 51 -10.02 -11.28 -20.01
C GLY A 51 -11.02 -10.17 -20.36
N ARG A 52 -12.32 -10.42 -20.26
CA ARG A 52 -13.36 -9.43 -20.56
C ARG A 52 -14.00 -8.90 -19.28
N ASP A 53 -13.98 -7.60 -19.15
CA ASP A 53 -14.62 -6.86 -18.08
C ASP A 53 -15.76 -5.97 -18.58
N THR A 54 -16.42 -5.31 -17.65
CA THR A 54 -17.46 -4.30 -17.88
C THR A 54 -17.36 -3.27 -16.77
N PHE A 55 -17.99 -2.12 -16.93
CA PHE A 55 -18.10 -1.09 -15.88
C PHE A 55 -18.59 -1.68 -14.54
N TRP A 56 -19.46 -2.70 -14.56
CA TRP A 56 -20.04 -3.36 -13.39
C TRP A 56 -19.32 -4.65 -12.96
N THR A 57 -18.12 -4.88 -13.44
CA THR A 57 -17.31 -6.01 -12.97
C THR A 57 -17.14 -5.95 -11.44
N PRO A 58 -17.28 -7.07 -10.69
CA PRO A 58 -17.20 -7.06 -9.23
C PRO A 58 -15.93 -6.42 -8.67
N ALA A 59 -14.80 -6.61 -9.34
CA ALA A 59 -13.53 -5.96 -8.98
C ALA A 59 -13.64 -4.43 -9.06
N HIS A 60 -14.26 -3.89 -10.12
CA HIS A 60 -14.53 -2.47 -10.28
C HIS A 60 -15.46 -1.94 -9.18
N LEU A 61 -16.49 -2.71 -8.80
CA LEU A 61 -17.38 -2.33 -7.69
C LEU A 61 -16.63 -2.20 -6.36
N ALA A 62 -15.64 -3.07 -6.10
CA ALA A 62 -14.79 -2.96 -4.92
C ALA A 62 -13.93 -1.68 -4.97
N ILE A 63 -13.41 -1.32 -6.15
CA ILE A 63 -12.70 -0.07 -6.39
C ILE A 63 -13.62 1.14 -6.13
N TYR A 64 -14.80 1.17 -6.74
CA TYR A 64 -15.77 2.27 -6.58
C TYR A 64 -16.24 2.43 -5.14
N LEU A 65 -16.45 1.32 -4.42
CA LEU A 65 -16.77 1.34 -2.99
C LEU A 65 -15.67 2.05 -2.20
N GLY A 66 -14.39 1.80 -2.52
CA GLY A 66 -13.26 2.49 -1.92
C GLY A 66 -13.36 4.01 -2.08
N GLY A 67 -13.56 4.50 -3.30
CA GLY A 67 -13.73 5.93 -3.59
C GLY A 67 -14.94 6.55 -2.91
N ALA A 68 -16.10 5.90 -3.03
CA ALA A 68 -17.35 6.40 -2.46
C ALA A 68 -17.32 6.46 -0.92
N LEU A 69 -16.82 5.41 -0.27
CA LEU A 69 -16.72 5.34 1.19
C LEU A 69 -15.74 6.38 1.74
N ALA A 70 -14.55 6.52 1.11
CA ALA A 70 -13.57 7.53 1.51
C ALA A 70 -14.13 8.94 1.35
N GLY A 71 -14.75 9.24 0.20
CA GLY A 71 -15.37 10.53 -0.09
C GLY A 71 -16.49 10.87 0.88
N ALA A 72 -17.40 9.94 1.13
CA ALA A 72 -18.52 10.13 2.06
C ALA A 72 -18.05 10.33 3.52
N ALA A 73 -17.16 9.48 4.01
CA ALA A 73 -16.65 9.58 5.39
C ALA A 73 -15.86 10.87 5.63
N CYS A 74 -14.97 11.24 4.70
CA CYS A 74 -14.16 12.45 4.81
C CYS A 74 -14.98 13.71 4.54
N GLY A 75 -15.91 13.70 3.58
CA GLY A 75 -16.85 14.78 3.32
C GLY A 75 -17.70 15.08 4.56
N TRP A 76 -18.29 14.04 5.17
CA TRP A 76 -19.00 14.19 6.44
C TRP A 76 -18.12 14.78 7.55
N LEU A 77 -16.88 14.32 7.67
CA LEU A 77 -15.96 14.84 8.69
C LEU A 77 -15.63 16.30 8.51
N VAL A 78 -15.41 16.75 7.26
CA VAL A 78 -15.15 18.15 6.92
C VAL A 78 -16.38 19.01 7.22
N LEU A 79 -17.57 18.59 6.79
CA LEU A 79 -18.81 19.31 7.06
C LEU A 79 -19.09 19.41 8.58
N LYS A 80 -18.95 18.30 9.30
CA LYS A 80 -19.10 18.28 10.76
C LYS A 80 -18.10 19.21 11.45
N THR A 81 -16.82 19.19 11.05
CA THR A 81 -15.78 20.05 11.63
C THR A 81 -16.09 21.54 11.37
N THR A 82 -16.59 21.85 10.17
CA THR A 82 -16.90 23.22 9.76
C THR A 82 -18.07 23.80 10.55
N PHE A 83 -19.20 23.06 10.58
CA PHE A 83 -20.46 23.61 11.08
C PHE A 83 -20.74 23.27 12.55
N ALA A 84 -20.27 22.12 13.05
CA ALA A 84 -20.53 21.60 14.37
C ALA A 84 -19.26 21.25 15.18
N GLY A 85 -18.07 21.59 14.68
CA GLY A 85 -16.80 21.32 15.36
C GLY A 85 -16.59 22.25 16.57
N THR A 86 -15.84 21.77 17.58
CA THR A 86 -15.38 22.63 18.67
C THR A 86 -14.32 23.62 18.18
N PRO A 87 -14.05 24.74 18.90
CA PRO A 87 -12.97 25.65 18.53
C PRO A 87 -11.62 24.97 18.35
N GLU A 88 -11.31 24.00 19.20
CA GLU A 88 -10.07 23.20 19.15
C GLU A 88 -10.02 22.32 17.88
N GLN A 89 -11.12 21.67 17.52
CA GLN A 89 -11.22 20.88 16.28
C GLN A 89 -11.05 21.74 15.04
N ARG A 90 -11.66 22.92 15.03
CA ARG A 90 -11.50 23.87 13.90
C ARG A 90 -10.09 24.44 13.82
N ALA A 91 -9.45 24.74 14.96
CA ALA A 91 -8.08 25.24 15.03
C ALA A 91 -7.06 24.17 14.57
N ALA A 92 -7.31 22.90 14.88
CA ALA A 92 -6.49 21.77 14.43
C ALA A 92 -6.71 21.39 12.95
N GLY A 93 -7.79 21.88 12.32
CA GLY A 93 -8.12 21.61 10.93
C GLY A 93 -7.41 22.55 9.94
N VAL A 94 -7.30 22.09 8.69
CA VAL A 94 -6.88 22.90 7.53
C VAL A 94 -8.13 23.55 6.93
N SER A 95 -8.02 24.83 6.55
CA SER A 95 -9.09 25.56 5.86
C SER A 95 -8.88 25.46 4.36
N PHE A 96 -9.94 25.06 3.63
CA PHE A 96 -9.95 25.02 2.17
C PHE A 96 -11.36 25.41 1.68
N TRP A 97 -11.45 26.41 0.79
CA TRP A 97 -12.71 26.97 0.27
C TRP A 97 -13.77 27.30 1.34
N GLY A 98 -13.34 27.83 2.49
CA GLY A 98 -14.23 28.16 3.60
C GLY A 98 -14.61 26.98 4.52
N PHE A 99 -14.35 25.76 4.12
CA PHE A 99 -14.56 24.56 4.94
C PHE A 99 -13.31 24.23 5.76
N ARG A 100 -13.50 23.53 6.88
CA ARG A 100 -12.42 23.12 7.77
C ARG A 100 -12.47 21.63 8.07
N GLY A 101 -11.32 20.97 8.01
CA GLY A 101 -11.19 19.54 8.32
C GLY A 101 -9.75 19.11 8.48
N PRO A 102 -9.50 17.89 8.97
CA PRO A 102 -8.16 17.32 9.03
C PRO A 102 -7.50 17.26 7.66
N LEU A 103 -6.18 17.48 7.59
CA LEU A 103 -5.42 17.41 6.34
C LEU A 103 -5.66 16.09 5.60
N GLY A 104 -5.60 14.96 6.32
CA GLY A 104 -5.83 13.64 5.72
C GLY A 104 -7.21 13.49 5.11
N ALA A 105 -8.26 14.12 5.69
CA ALA A 105 -9.60 14.09 5.13
C ALA A 105 -9.68 14.85 3.79
N TRP A 106 -8.99 15.98 3.67
CA TRP A 106 -8.89 16.71 2.40
C TRP A 106 -8.18 15.91 1.32
N VAL A 107 -7.07 15.28 1.67
CA VAL A 107 -6.32 14.41 0.74
C VAL A 107 -7.18 13.22 0.28
N CYS A 108 -7.94 12.60 1.18
CA CYS A 108 -8.91 11.55 0.83
C CYS A 108 -10.01 12.04 -0.11
N ILE A 109 -10.58 13.24 0.12
CA ILE A 109 -11.63 13.81 -0.73
C ILE A 109 -11.11 14.00 -2.16
N TRP A 110 -9.92 14.58 -2.33
CA TRP A 110 -9.31 14.74 -3.64
C TRP A 110 -9.00 13.41 -4.31
N GLY A 111 -8.50 12.43 -3.53
CA GLY A 111 -8.30 11.06 -4.01
C GLY A 111 -9.60 10.40 -4.45
N ALA A 112 -10.68 10.55 -3.68
CA ALA A 112 -11.99 10.01 -4.01
C ALA A 112 -12.58 10.65 -5.29
N ILE A 113 -12.43 11.98 -5.46
CA ILE A 113 -12.85 12.69 -6.67
C ILE A 113 -12.09 12.17 -7.89
N ALA A 114 -10.77 12.06 -7.80
CA ALA A 114 -9.94 11.54 -8.89
C ALA A 114 -10.34 10.11 -9.28
N MET A 115 -10.54 9.25 -8.29
CA MET A 115 -10.90 7.85 -8.48
C MET A 115 -12.29 7.68 -9.08
N ILE A 116 -13.31 8.43 -8.60
CA ILE A 116 -14.67 8.38 -9.16
C ILE A 116 -14.69 8.98 -10.57
N ALA A 117 -13.94 10.06 -10.82
CA ALA A 117 -13.85 10.66 -12.14
C ALA A 117 -13.11 9.79 -13.16
N SER A 118 -12.17 8.93 -12.72
CA SER A 118 -11.45 8.03 -13.61
C SER A 118 -12.36 7.00 -14.28
N ALA A 119 -13.40 6.50 -13.61
CA ALA A 119 -14.27 5.45 -14.13
C ALA A 119 -15.05 5.84 -15.39
N PRO A 120 -15.80 6.97 -15.45
CA PRO A 120 -16.42 7.42 -16.70
C PRO A 120 -15.38 7.86 -17.74
N PHE A 121 -14.22 8.36 -17.31
CA PHE A 121 -13.12 8.71 -18.22
C PHE A 121 -12.55 7.46 -18.89
N ASP A 122 -12.37 6.38 -18.15
CA ASP A 122 -11.89 5.10 -18.65
C ASP A 122 -12.88 4.48 -19.65
N ASN A 123 -14.16 4.44 -19.30
CA ASN A 123 -15.21 3.98 -20.20
C ASN A 123 -15.26 4.79 -21.52
N TRP A 124 -15.12 6.11 -21.45
CA TRP A 124 -15.03 6.97 -22.64
C TRP A 124 -13.76 6.68 -23.43
N TRP A 125 -12.60 6.50 -22.77
CA TRP A 125 -11.32 6.20 -23.39
C TRP A 125 -11.38 4.90 -24.21
N HIS A 126 -11.92 3.83 -23.61
CA HIS A 126 -12.11 2.56 -24.27
C HIS A 126 -13.04 2.64 -25.49
N ASN A 127 -14.11 3.43 -25.40
CA ASN A 127 -15.01 3.64 -26.53
C ASN A 127 -14.37 4.45 -27.68
N ALA A 128 -13.48 5.38 -27.36
CA ALA A 128 -12.84 6.25 -28.33
C ALA A 128 -11.59 5.63 -28.99
N TYR A 129 -10.79 4.90 -28.23
CA TYR A 129 -9.45 4.43 -28.65
C TYR A 129 -9.28 2.91 -28.62
N GLY A 130 -10.27 2.17 -28.14
CA GLY A 130 -10.20 0.72 -27.96
C GLY A 130 -9.68 0.33 -26.58
N LEU A 131 -9.55 -1.00 -26.36
CA LEU A 131 -9.08 -1.53 -25.08
C LEU A 131 -7.62 -1.20 -24.84
N ASP A 132 -7.30 -0.73 -23.65
CA ASP A 132 -5.93 -0.44 -23.23
C ASP A 132 -5.11 -1.72 -23.09
N VAL A 133 -4.02 -1.77 -23.83
CA VAL A 133 -3.04 -2.86 -23.74
C VAL A 133 -2.01 -2.58 -22.63
N LYS A 134 -1.98 -1.35 -22.10
CA LYS A 134 -0.99 -0.90 -21.09
C LYS A 134 -1.69 -0.45 -19.84
N ILE A 135 -1.13 -0.82 -18.68
CA ILE A 135 -1.60 -0.38 -17.36
C ILE A 135 -1.57 1.15 -17.23
N ILE A 136 -0.58 1.80 -17.84
CA ILE A 136 -0.44 3.27 -17.79
C ILE A 136 -1.15 3.90 -18.98
N SER A 137 -2.43 4.23 -18.79
CA SER A 137 -3.23 5.09 -19.66
C SER A 137 -3.62 6.39 -18.91
N PRO A 138 -4.11 7.44 -19.57
CA PRO A 138 -4.56 8.64 -18.89
C PRO A 138 -5.64 8.40 -17.82
N PRO A 139 -6.72 7.61 -18.05
CA PRO A 139 -7.69 7.30 -17.01
C PRO A 139 -7.10 6.46 -15.88
N HIS A 140 -6.25 5.45 -16.18
CA HIS A 140 -5.58 4.65 -15.15
C HIS A 140 -4.57 5.48 -14.33
N THR A 141 -3.92 6.47 -14.93
CA THR A 141 -3.08 7.43 -14.19
C THR A 141 -3.89 8.25 -13.20
N LEU A 142 -5.08 8.73 -13.62
CA LEU A 142 -5.99 9.44 -12.72
C LEU A 142 -6.50 8.53 -11.60
N LEU A 143 -6.82 7.28 -11.91
CA LEU A 143 -7.20 6.26 -10.95
C LEU A 143 -6.08 6.01 -9.91
N ALA A 144 -4.84 5.85 -10.38
CA ALA A 144 -3.67 5.63 -9.51
C ALA A 144 -3.42 6.82 -8.57
N LEU A 145 -3.56 8.06 -9.06
CA LEU A 145 -3.52 9.25 -8.21
C LEU A 145 -4.65 9.27 -7.18
N GLY A 146 -5.83 8.76 -7.54
CA GLY A 146 -6.96 8.57 -6.64
C GLY A 146 -6.64 7.61 -5.50
N PHE A 147 -6.07 6.45 -5.80
CA PHE A 147 -5.61 5.47 -4.80
C PHE A 147 -4.61 6.08 -3.84
N VAL A 148 -3.53 6.66 -4.39
CA VAL A 148 -2.49 7.29 -3.58
C VAL A 148 -3.08 8.39 -2.68
N GLY A 149 -4.03 9.17 -3.18
CA GLY A 149 -4.72 10.20 -2.39
C GLY A 149 -5.50 9.60 -1.22
N ILE A 150 -6.30 8.56 -1.43
CA ILE A 150 -7.08 7.91 -0.36
C ILE A 150 -6.14 7.26 0.67
N GLU A 151 -5.13 6.55 0.24
CA GLU A 151 -4.17 5.86 1.11
C GLU A 151 -3.33 6.83 1.94
N LEU A 152 -2.79 7.87 1.31
CA LEU A 152 -2.04 8.92 2.02
C LEU A 152 -2.94 9.68 2.99
N GLY A 153 -4.18 9.98 2.59
CA GLY A 153 -5.14 10.61 3.48
C GLY A 153 -5.46 9.75 4.70
N ALA A 154 -5.68 8.43 4.51
CA ALA A 154 -5.85 7.48 5.60
C ALA A 154 -4.65 7.46 6.54
N LEU A 155 -3.44 7.36 5.99
CA LEU A 155 -2.19 7.38 6.75
C LEU A 155 -2.04 8.68 7.55
N LEU A 156 -2.30 9.85 6.96
CA LEU A 156 -2.21 11.15 7.62
C LEU A 156 -3.22 11.29 8.77
N MET A 157 -4.44 10.76 8.60
CA MET A 157 -5.46 10.76 9.66
C MET A 157 -5.02 9.92 10.86
N VAL A 158 -4.48 8.73 10.62
CA VAL A 158 -3.95 7.86 11.68
C VAL A 158 -2.72 8.48 12.34
N LEU A 159 -1.80 9.07 11.56
CA LEU A 159 -0.62 9.77 12.06
C LEU A 159 -0.99 10.94 12.97
N ALA A 160 -1.97 11.75 12.57
CA ALA A 160 -2.42 12.88 13.39
C ALA A 160 -2.96 12.42 14.75
N LEU A 161 -3.66 11.29 14.80
CA LEU A 161 -4.13 10.68 16.05
C LEU A 161 -2.97 10.11 16.87
N GLN A 162 -2.09 9.32 16.24
CA GLN A 162 -0.89 8.76 16.90
C GLN A 162 -0.02 9.85 17.52
N ASN A 163 0.25 10.92 16.76
CA ASN A 163 1.16 11.98 17.19
C ASN A 163 0.55 12.91 18.25
N ARG A 164 -0.78 13.07 18.25
CA ARG A 164 -1.49 13.78 19.33
C ARG A 164 -1.51 12.96 20.61
N ALA A 165 -1.90 11.68 20.54
CA ALA A 165 -1.91 10.79 21.69
C ALA A 165 -0.53 10.67 22.36
N ALA A 166 0.55 10.76 21.60
CA ALA A 166 1.91 10.73 22.13
C ALA A 166 2.36 12.06 22.79
N GLY A 167 1.72 13.17 22.46
CA GLY A 167 1.94 14.48 23.07
C GLY A 167 1.25 14.62 24.43
N GLU A 168 0.25 13.80 24.73
CA GLU A 168 -0.42 13.71 26.01
C GLU A 168 0.40 12.78 26.93
N ALA A 169 1.05 13.35 27.94
CA ALA A 169 1.96 12.62 28.80
C ALA A 169 1.28 11.37 29.42
N GLY A 170 1.79 10.20 29.11
CA GLY A 170 1.30 8.90 29.59
C GLY A 170 0.46 8.09 28.62
N ALA A 171 0.02 8.64 27.49
CA ALA A 171 -0.87 7.94 26.54
C ALA A 171 -0.19 6.80 25.75
N THR A 172 1.13 6.74 25.71
CA THR A 172 1.87 5.71 24.94
C THR A 172 1.72 4.29 25.52
N GLY A 173 1.30 4.17 26.78
CA GLY A 173 1.01 2.88 27.45
C GLY A 173 -0.46 2.50 27.48
N THR A 174 -1.37 3.35 27.02
CA THR A 174 -2.81 3.07 26.99
C THR A 174 -3.17 2.18 25.78
N GLY A 175 -4.23 1.38 25.92
CA GLY A 175 -4.74 0.54 24.83
C GLY A 175 -5.04 1.34 23.55
N THR A 176 -5.51 2.58 23.68
CA THR A 176 -5.80 3.50 22.57
C THR A 176 -4.53 3.90 21.80
N GLY A 177 -3.43 4.22 22.51
CA GLY A 177 -2.17 4.55 21.86
C GLY A 177 -1.61 3.38 21.03
N ARG A 178 -1.75 2.15 21.53
CA ARG A 178 -1.34 0.94 20.80
C ARG A 178 -2.22 0.68 19.58
N ALA A 179 -3.53 0.92 19.69
CA ALA A 179 -4.44 0.81 18.55
C ALA A 179 -4.03 1.73 17.39
N PHE A 180 -3.70 2.99 17.65
CA PHE A 180 -3.24 3.92 16.61
C PHE A 180 -1.91 3.49 15.97
N GLN A 181 -0.99 2.90 16.74
CA GLN A 181 0.25 2.36 16.20
C GLN A 181 0.00 1.17 15.27
N LEU A 182 -0.94 0.28 15.61
CA LEU A 182 -1.31 -0.86 14.75
C LEU A 182 -2.04 -0.40 13.49
N LEU A 183 -2.96 0.56 13.61
CA LEU A 183 -3.64 1.16 12.45
C LEU A 183 -2.66 1.89 11.53
N TYR A 184 -1.63 2.52 12.11
CA TYR A 184 -0.56 3.10 11.31
C TYR A 184 0.20 2.04 10.51
N ALA A 185 0.61 0.93 11.15
CA ALA A 185 1.29 -0.16 10.45
C ALA A 185 0.41 -0.79 9.36
N TYR A 186 -0.89 -0.90 9.63
CA TYR A 186 -1.87 -1.36 8.65
C TYR A 186 -1.95 -0.42 7.44
N ALA A 187 -2.16 0.89 7.66
CA ALA A 187 -2.20 1.89 6.59
C ALA A 187 -0.91 1.90 5.77
N ALA A 188 0.24 1.86 6.43
CA ALA A 188 1.56 1.79 5.79
C ALA A 188 1.71 0.51 4.94
N GLY A 189 1.23 -0.63 5.44
CA GLY A 189 1.26 -1.90 4.71
C GLY A 189 0.36 -1.91 3.48
N ILE A 190 -0.81 -1.25 3.52
CA ILE A 190 -1.70 -1.08 2.36
C ILE A 190 -1.04 -0.20 1.29
N ILE A 191 -0.38 0.89 1.67
CA ILE A 191 0.40 1.73 0.73
C ILE A 191 1.55 0.92 0.10
N LEU A 192 2.25 0.12 0.91
CA LEU A 192 3.31 -0.75 0.40
C LEU A 192 2.76 -1.79 -0.59
N LEU A 193 1.60 -2.38 -0.29
CA LEU A 193 0.90 -3.32 -1.16
C LEU A 193 0.57 -2.67 -2.50
N ASN A 194 -0.02 -1.47 -2.49
CA ASN A 194 -0.30 -0.72 -3.72
C ASN A 194 0.98 -0.43 -4.51
N GLY A 195 2.03 0.06 -3.85
CA GLY A 195 3.32 0.34 -4.49
C GLY A 195 3.93 -0.90 -5.17
N VAL A 196 3.88 -2.07 -4.53
CA VAL A 196 4.35 -3.33 -5.13
C VAL A 196 3.43 -3.78 -6.26
N THR A 197 2.11 -3.61 -6.11
CA THR A 197 1.14 -3.95 -7.17
C THR A 197 1.37 -3.11 -8.43
N MET A 198 1.64 -1.81 -8.28
CA MET A 198 1.98 -0.94 -9.43
C MET A 198 3.32 -1.32 -10.10
N GLY A 199 4.25 -1.87 -9.32
CA GLY A 199 5.54 -2.36 -9.84
C GLY A 199 5.54 -3.82 -10.28
N MET A 200 4.40 -4.52 -10.24
CA MET A 200 4.31 -5.98 -10.38
C MET A 200 4.88 -6.50 -11.71
N GLU A 201 4.75 -5.76 -12.80
CA GLU A 201 5.32 -6.13 -14.10
C GLU A 201 6.84 -6.32 -14.05
N TYR A 202 7.54 -5.63 -13.15
CA TYR A 202 9.01 -5.65 -13.04
C TYR A 202 9.50 -6.55 -11.90
N VAL A 203 8.80 -6.57 -10.77
CA VAL A 203 9.25 -7.25 -9.55
C VAL A 203 8.29 -8.33 -9.05
N GLY A 204 7.11 -8.51 -9.65
CA GLY A 204 6.11 -9.49 -9.21
C GLY A 204 6.46 -10.93 -9.56
N PHE A 205 7.07 -11.17 -10.72
CA PHE A 205 7.29 -12.52 -11.22
C PHE A 205 8.68 -13.06 -10.84
N PRO A 206 8.77 -14.30 -10.30
CA PRO A 206 10.06 -14.92 -9.94
C PRO A 206 11.00 -15.08 -11.14
N ASN A 207 10.46 -15.21 -12.35
CA ASN A 207 11.22 -15.30 -13.60
C ASN A 207 12.13 -14.08 -13.86
N HIS A 208 11.86 -12.93 -13.21
CA HIS A 208 12.65 -11.70 -13.34
C HIS A 208 13.79 -11.60 -12.31
N ALA A 209 13.83 -12.44 -11.28
CA ALA A 209 14.73 -12.27 -10.15
C ALA A 209 16.23 -12.37 -10.47
N HIS A 210 16.60 -12.84 -11.67
CA HIS A 210 17.99 -12.82 -12.15
C HIS A 210 18.30 -11.65 -13.12
N ASN A 211 17.44 -10.61 -13.11
CA ASN A 211 17.61 -9.41 -13.93
C ASN A 211 17.97 -8.22 -13.02
N ALA A 212 18.94 -7.41 -13.42
CA ALA A 212 19.36 -6.23 -12.65
C ALA A 212 18.24 -5.18 -12.54
N LEU A 213 17.35 -5.05 -13.54
CA LEU A 213 16.19 -4.16 -13.47
C LEU A 213 15.28 -4.50 -12.29
N TYR A 214 15.08 -5.78 -11.99
CA TYR A 214 14.32 -6.24 -10.83
C TYR A 214 14.85 -5.60 -9.52
N TYR A 215 16.16 -5.67 -9.29
CA TYR A 215 16.78 -5.10 -8.10
C TYR A 215 16.84 -3.58 -8.12
N LYS A 216 16.99 -2.95 -9.30
CA LYS A 216 16.94 -1.49 -9.43
C LYS A 216 15.57 -0.93 -9.07
N ILE A 217 14.48 -1.56 -9.53
CA ILE A 217 13.11 -1.15 -9.18
C ILE A 217 12.82 -1.39 -7.70
N ALA A 218 13.16 -2.59 -7.17
CA ALA A 218 13.02 -2.87 -5.74
C ALA A 218 13.83 -1.90 -4.87
N ALA A 219 15.02 -1.50 -5.32
CA ALA A 219 15.89 -0.54 -4.64
C ALA A 219 15.31 0.88 -4.56
N VAL A 220 14.44 1.27 -5.48
CA VAL A 220 13.73 2.55 -5.40
C VAL A 220 12.57 2.46 -4.41
N GLY A 221 11.68 1.48 -4.56
CA GLY A 221 10.46 1.38 -3.75
C GLY A 221 10.72 0.90 -2.31
N GLY A 222 11.45 -0.20 -2.14
CA GLY A 222 11.62 -0.85 -0.84
C GLY A 222 12.22 0.06 0.24
N PRO A 223 13.43 0.60 0.05
CA PRO A 223 14.05 1.48 1.03
C PRO A 223 13.26 2.77 1.29
N PHE A 224 12.63 3.34 0.25
CA PHE A 224 11.80 4.53 0.39
C PHE A 224 10.64 4.30 1.36
N TYR A 225 9.79 3.33 1.08
CA TYR A 225 8.61 3.06 1.91
C TYR A 225 9.01 2.58 3.32
N LEU A 226 9.92 1.59 3.41
CA LEU A 226 10.27 0.99 4.69
C LEU A 226 10.98 1.98 5.63
N ALA A 227 11.87 2.84 5.10
CA ALA A 227 12.52 3.87 5.89
C ALA A 227 11.54 4.98 6.32
N ALA A 228 10.65 5.42 5.42
CA ALA A 228 9.63 6.42 5.73
C ALA A 228 8.69 5.95 6.83
N PHE A 229 8.13 4.74 6.66
CA PHE A 229 7.19 4.17 7.62
C PHE A 229 7.85 3.84 8.95
N GLY A 230 9.08 3.34 8.91
CA GLY A 230 9.86 3.07 10.09
C GLY A 230 10.14 4.33 10.92
N ARG A 231 10.50 5.43 10.25
CA ARG A 231 10.85 6.70 10.92
C ARG A 231 9.65 7.39 11.56
N ALA A 232 8.46 7.30 10.96
CA ALA A 232 7.26 7.97 11.46
C ALA A 232 6.50 7.18 12.53
N SER A 233 6.80 5.92 12.69
CA SER A 233 6.11 5.02 13.63
C SER A 233 6.69 5.07 15.03
N ARG A 234 5.87 4.64 15.99
CA ARG A 234 6.25 4.43 17.39
C ARG A 234 6.28 2.95 17.79
N LEU A 235 6.06 2.05 16.84
CA LEU A 235 6.22 0.62 17.06
C LEU A 235 7.70 0.24 17.23
N ARG A 236 7.93 -0.90 17.85
CA ARG A 236 9.28 -1.46 17.98
C ARG A 236 9.82 -1.99 16.65
N TRP A 237 8.95 -2.57 15.79
CA TRP A 237 9.27 -3.17 14.50
C TRP A 237 8.35 -2.61 13.40
N PRO A 238 8.44 -1.31 13.06
CA PRO A 238 7.45 -0.66 12.21
C PRO A 238 7.54 -1.05 10.74
N ALA A 239 8.74 -1.10 10.17
CA ALA A 239 8.94 -1.51 8.78
C ALA A 239 8.57 -2.99 8.60
N THR A 240 8.94 -3.84 9.55
CA THR A 240 8.56 -5.26 9.59
C THR A 240 7.04 -5.42 9.67
N ALA A 241 6.36 -4.64 10.52
CA ALA A 241 4.89 -4.70 10.65
C ALA A 241 4.18 -4.28 9.35
N ALA A 242 4.62 -3.21 8.70
CA ALA A 242 4.07 -2.79 7.39
C ALA A 242 4.31 -3.87 6.31
N ALA A 243 5.51 -4.44 6.24
CA ALA A 243 5.83 -5.53 5.32
C ALA A 243 5.01 -6.80 5.60
N ALA A 244 4.74 -7.11 6.88
CA ALA A 244 3.89 -8.24 7.26
C ALA A 244 2.43 -8.04 6.85
N VAL A 245 1.88 -6.82 6.94
CA VAL A 245 0.54 -6.48 6.43
C VAL A 245 0.49 -6.66 4.91
N TYR A 246 1.46 -6.09 4.18
CA TYR A 246 1.59 -6.29 2.73
C TYR A 246 1.57 -7.78 2.36
N MET A 247 2.45 -8.57 2.97
CA MET A 247 2.54 -10.00 2.68
C MET A 247 1.26 -10.74 3.07
N GLY A 248 0.69 -10.44 4.23
CA GLY A 248 -0.53 -11.07 4.73
C GLY A 248 -1.73 -10.85 3.81
N VAL A 249 -1.94 -9.61 3.33
CA VAL A 249 -3.04 -9.30 2.41
C VAL A 249 -2.79 -9.97 1.05
N THR A 250 -1.56 -9.96 0.52
CA THR A 250 -1.25 -10.66 -0.74
C THR A 250 -1.50 -12.17 -0.63
N LEU A 251 -1.07 -12.80 0.46
CA LEU A 251 -1.32 -14.23 0.70
C LEU A 251 -2.82 -14.54 0.79
N LEU A 252 -3.59 -13.70 1.49
CA LEU A 252 -5.05 -13.84 1.53
C LEU A 252 -5.65 -13.76 0.12
N MET A 253 -5.19 -12.82 -0.71
CA MET A 253 -5.65 -12.71 -2.10
C MET A 253 -5.28 -13.95 -2.93
N ILE A 254 -4.07 -14.49 -2.75
CA ILE A 254 -3.67 -15.74 -3.42
C ILE A 254 -4.64 -16.88 -3.06
N TRP A 255 -4.91 -17.08 -1.78
CA TRP A 255 -5.72 -18.21 -1.34
C TRP A 255 -7.21 -18.03 -1.65
N VAL A 256 -7.73 -16.81 -1.47
CA VAL A 256 -9.15 -16.53 -1.66
C VAL A 256 -9.52 -16.56 -3.14
N LEU A 257 -8.73 -15.97 -4.04
CA LEU A 257 -9.06 -15.93 -5.46
C LEU A 257 -9.12 -17.33 -6.08
N GLN A 258 -8.23 -18.22 -5.72
CA GLN A 258 -8.21 -19.60 -6.22
C GLN A 258 -9.45 -20.44 -5.82
N LEU A 259 -10.30 -19.96 -4.90
CA LEU A 259 -11.54 -20.61 -4.52
C LEU A 259 -12.68 -20.38 -5.53
N PHE A 260 -12.56 -19.38 -6.39
CA PHE A 260 -13.63 -18.99 -7.31
C PHE A 260 -13.45 -19.62 -8.69
N PRO A 261 -14.38 -20.47 -9.16
CA PRO A 261 -14.34 -20.99 -10.52
C PRO A 261 -14.43 -19.85 -11.55
N ALA A 262 -13.60 -19.90 -12.56
CA ALA A 262 -13.60 -18.93 -13.65
C ALA A 262 -12.95 -19.52 -14.91
N THR A 263 -13.40 -19.09 -16.08
CA THR A 263 -12.88 -19.54 -17.37
C THR A 263 -12.71 -18.37 -18.31
N PRO A 264 -11.74 -18.43 -19.25
CA PRO A 264 -11.52 -17.39 -20.25
C PRO A 264 -12.74 -17.15 -21.12
N LYS A 265 -13.03 -15.89 -21.40
CA LYS A 265 -14.09 -15.44 -22.35
C LYS A 265 -13.53 -14.84 -23.62
N LEU A 266 -12.23 -14.66 -23.70
CA LEU A 266 -11.55 -14.14 -24.88
C LEU A 266 -10.55 -15.17 -25.45
N ALA A 267 -10.33 -15.13 -26.76
CA ALA A 267 -9.34 -15.93 -27.44
C ALA A 267 -8.12 -15.04 -27.81
N PRO A 268 -6.94 -15.61 -28.02
CA PRO A 268 -6.61 -17.04 -27.92
C PRO A 268 -6.38 -17.50 -26.48
N VAL A 269 -6.66 -18.78 -26.20
CA VAL A 269 -6.40 -19.43 -24.91
C VAL A 269 -5.18 -20.35 -25.05
N PHE A 270 -4.07 -19.96 -24.43
CA PHE A 270 -2.84 -20.74 -24.44
C PHE A 270 -2.66 -21.59 -23.16
N ASN A 271 -3.27 -21.16 -22.07
CA ASN A 271 -3.25 -21.86 -20.79
C ASN A 271 -4.67 -22.16 -20.34
N ALA A 272 -4.97 -23.44 -20.05
CA ALA A 272 -6.25 -23.81 -19.46
C ALA A 272 -6.36 -23.24 -18.05
N VAL A 273 -7.38 -22.42 -17.80
CA VAL A 273 -7.65 -21.80 -16.50
C VAL A 273 -9.07 -22.18 -16.10
N THR A 274 -9.24 -22.69 -14.89
CA THR A 274 -10.50 -23.15 -14.33
C THR A 274 -10.96 -22.41 -13.10
N HIS A 275 -10.06 -21.61 -12.51
CA HIS A 275 -10.30 -20.77 -11.33
C HIS A 275 -9.63 -19.42 -11.51
N MET A 276 -9.99 -18.44 -10.69
CA MET A 276 -9.37 -17.12 -10.73
C MET A 276 -7.84 -17.22 -10.52
N THR A 277 -7.08 -16.69 -11.46
CA THR A 277 -5.61 -16.65 -11.42
C THR A 277 -5.15 -15.76 -10.28
N SER A 278 -4.40 -16.32 -9.34
CA SER A 278 -3.89 -15.57 -8.19
C SER A 278 -2.83 -14.53 -8.58
N PRO A 279 -2.63 -13.48 -7.77
CA PRO A 279 -1.45 -12.62 -7.90
C PRO A 279 -0.18 -13.45 -7.66
N PRO A 280 0.99 -12.98 -8.13
CA PRO A 280 2.26 -13.60 -7.80
C PRO A 280 2.50 -13.64 -6.29
N PHE A 281 3.27 -14.63 -5.84
CA PHE A 281 3.64 -14.72 -4.41
C PHE A 281 4.37 -13.44 -3.96
N PRO A 282 4.08 -12.92 -2.74
CA PRO A 282 4.63 -11.64 -2.30
C PRO A 282 6.15 -11.69 -2.17
N LEU A 283 6.78 -10.55 -2.46
CA LEU A 283 8.20 -10.34 -2.17
C LEU A 283 8.47 -10.54 -0.67
N LEU A 284 9.56 -11.19 -0.31
CA LEU A 284 9.93 -11.45 1.09
C LEU A 284 10.42 -10.17 1.81
N LEU A 285 9.67 -9.06 1.69
CA LEU A 285 10.04 -7.75 2.24
C LEU A 285 10.13 -7.73 3.77
N VAL A 286 9.53 -8.68 4.48
CA VAL A 286 9.64 -8.79 5.94
C VAL A 286 11.11 -8.96 6.36
N VAL A 287 11.91 -9.70 5.58
CA VAL A 287 13.32 -9.97 5.95
C VAL A 287 14.19 -8.71 5.88
N PRO A 288 14.26 -7.98 4.73
CA PRO A 288 14.98 -6.72 4.71
C PRO A 288 14.36 -5.67 5.64
N ALA A 289 13.03 -5.64 5.82
CA ALA A 289 12.39 -4.71 6.75
C ALA A 289 12.87 -4.91 8.20
N ALA A 290 13.04 -6.16 8.63
CA ALA A 290 13.59 -6.45 9.96
C ALA A 290 15.03 -5.96 10.11
N ALA A 291 15.86 -6.10 9.08
CA ALA A 291 17.21 -5.56 9.08
C ALA A 291 17.21 -4.02 9.17
N LEU A 292 16.29 -3.35 8.44
CA LEU A 292 16.14 -1.90 8.50
C LEU A 292 15.67 -1.43 9.88
N ASP A 293 14.72 -2.12 10.49
CA ASP A 293 14.27 -1.80 11.86
C ASP A 293 15.42 -1.88 12.88
N LEU A 294 16.32 -2.84 12.73
CA LEU A 294 17.52 -2.96 13.59
C LEU A 294 18.48 -1.77 13.39
N LEU A 295 18.72 -1.37 12.13
CA LEU A 295 19.57 -0.23 11.82
C LEU A 295 18.97 1.08 12.34
N MET A 296 17.69 1.33 12.08
CA MET A 296 17.02 2.56 12.50
C MET A 296 16.99 2.76 14.02
N ARG A 297 17.09 1.69 14.82
CA ARG A 297 17.23 1.80 16.27
C ARG A 297 18.59 2.24 16.76
N ARG A 298 19.63 2.06 15.96
CA ARG A 298 21.00 2.43 16.32
C ARG A 298 21.34 3.88 15.98
N PHE A 299 20.60 4.52 15.08
CA PHE A 299 20.91 5.84 14.56
C PHE A 299 19.81 6.83 14.90
N GLY A 300 20.18 7.96 15.54
CA GLY A 300 19.30 9.10 15.71
C GLY A 300 19.06 9.87 14.40
N ALA A 301 18.10 10.81 14.41
CA ALA A 301 17.72 11.58 13.22
C ALA A 301 18.85 12.52 12.73
N GLU A 302 19.78 12.90 13.60
CA GLU A 302 20.95 13.70 13.27
C GLU A 302 21.95 12.98 12.35
N ARG A 303 21.84 11.65 12.25
CA ARG A 303 22.72 10.80 11.43
C ARG A 303 22.01 10.22 10.20
N ASP A 304 20.96 10.86 9.72
CA ASP A 304 20.14 10.35 8.61
C ASP A 304 20.95 10.13 7.32
N TRP A 305 22.01 10.88 7.05
CA TRP A 305 22.88 10.62 5.90
C TRP A 305 23.64 9.30 6.03
N GLN A 306 24.21 9.03 7.20
CA GLN A 306 24.88 7.75 7.45
C GLN A 306 23.87 6.61 7.43
N LEU A 307 22.73 6.81 8.08
CA LEU A 307 21.67 5.82 8.12
C LEU A 307 21.14 5.48 6.71
N SER A 308 20.99 6.46 5.82
CA SER A 308 20.53 6.20 4.45
C SER A 308 21.47 5.29 3.67
N VAL A 309 22.79 5.43 3.87
CA VAL A 309 23.78 4.52 3.27
C VAL A 309 23.62 3.10 3.82
N PHE A 310 23.57 2.94 5.15
CA PHE A 310 23.41 1.60 5.76
C PHE A 310 22.08 0.95 5.41
N VAL A 311 20.98 1.70 5.42
CA VAL A 311 19.64 1.22 5.05
C VAL A 311 19.60 0.78 3.59
N GLY A 312 20.12 1.62 2.67
CA GLY A 312 20.13 1.32 1.24
C GLY A 312 20.95 0.07 0.92
N VAL A 313 22.19 0.00 1.43
CA VAL A 313 23.08 -1.15 1.20
C VAL A 313 22.52 -2.42 1.86
N ALA A 314 22.06 -2.35 3.12
CA ALA A 314 21.51 -3.49 3.83
C ALA A 314 20.21 -4.00 3.16
N PHE A 315 19.33 -3.09 2.71
CA PHE A 315 18.15 -3.50 1.96
C PHE A 315 18.54 -4.31 0.73
N LEU A 316 19.41 -3.75 -0.13
CA LEU A 316 19.79 -4.42 -1.37
C LEU A 316 20.47 -5.77 -1.10
N ALA A 317 21.40 -5.83 -0.16
CA ALA A 317 22.11 -7.06 0.16
C ALA A 317 21.18 -8.15 0.70
N VAL A 318 20.32 -7.80 1.67
CA VAL A 318 19.40 -8.76 2.28
C VAL A 318 18.29 -9.15 1.28
N PHE A 319 17.75 -8.21 0.52
CA PHE A 319 16.73 -8.48 -0.50
C PHE A 319 17.30 -9.36 -1.61
N LEU A 320 18.50 -9.08 -2.12
CA LEU A 320 19.17 -9.91 -3.11
C LEU A 320 19.37 -11.34 -2.59
N ALA A 321 19.92 -11.48 -1.39
CA ALA A 321 20.19 -12.80 -0.82
C ALA A 321 18.91 -13.61 -0.60
N THR A 322 17.85 -12.98 -0.08
CA THR A 322 16.58 -13.68 0.18
C THR A 322 15.81 -13.98 -1.09
N GLN A 323 15.68 -12.99 -1.97
CA GLN A 323 14.81 -13.11 -3.14
C GLN A 323 15.42 -13.96 -4.24
N TRP A 324 16.75 -14.01 -4.35
CA TRP A 324 17.45 -14.88 -5.29
C TRP A 324 17.12 -16.34 -5.08
N PHE A 325 17.36 -16.85 -3.88
CA PHE A 325 17.09 -18.26 -3.55
C PHE A 325 15.60 -18.57 -3.49
N PHE A 326 14.80 -17.61 -3.04
CA PHE A 326 13.35 -17.81 -3.00
C PHE A 326 12.71 -17.87 -4.39
N ALA A 327 13.26 -17.14 -5.36
CA ALA A 327 12.83 -17.25 -6.74
C ALA A 327 13.13 -18.63 -7.34
N ASP A 328 14.30 -19.22 -7.03
CA ASP A 328 14.60 -20.61 -7.42
C ASP A 328 13.56 -21.59 -6.87
N PHE A 329 13.17 -21.41 -5.59
CA PHE A 329 12.12 -22.22 -5.00
C PHE A 329 10.76 -22.02 -5.72
N LEU A 330 10.35 -20.78 -5.98
CA LEU A 330 9.07 -20.48 -6.64
C LEU A 330 9.01 -21.02 -8.10
N LEU A 331 10.14 -21.13 -8.79
CA LEU A 331 10.22 -21.73 -10.12
C LEU A 331 10.28 -23.28 -10.07
N SER A 332 10.48 -23.87 -8.90
CA SER A 332 10.57 -25.32 -8.72
C SER A 332 9.20 -26.01 -8.69
N PRO A 333 9.13 -27.32 -8.89
CA PRO A 333 7.89 -28.09 -8.75
C PRO A 333 7.26 -28.00 -7.34
N TYR A 334 8.05 -27.76 -6.31
CA TYR A 334 7.58 -27.68 -4.92
C TYR A 334 6.67 -26.50 -4.61
N ALA A 335 6.76 -25.42 -5.40
CA ALA A 335 5.90 -24.25 -5.24
C ALA A 335 4.62 -24.32 -6.11
N ARG A 336 4.45 -25.35 -6.95
CA ARG A 336 3.28 -25.52 -7.84
C ARG A 336 2.11 -26.13 -7.08
N ASN A 337 1.59 -25.38 -6.15
CA ASN A 337 0.48 -25.82 -5.29
C ASN A 337 -0.35 -24.61 -4.87
N TYR A 338 -1.50 -24.87 -4.25
CA TYR A 338 -2.44 -23.85 -3.77
C TYR A 338 -1.80 -22.80 -2.84
N LEU A 339 -0.83 -23.20 -2.00
CA LEU A 339 -0.23 -22.30 -1.02
C LEU A 339 0.62 -21.21 -1.66
N PHE A 340 1.41 -21.56 -2.67
CA PHE A 340 2.34 -20.64 -3.34
C PHE A 340 1.76 -20.08 -4.64
N GLY A 341 0.81 -20.74 -5.29
CA GLY A 341 0.20 -20.32 -6.55
C GLY A 341 1.15 -20.20 -7.72
N ALA A 342 2.30 -20.91 -7.70
CA ALA A 342 3.37 -20.73 -8.67
C ALA A 342 3.10 -21.37 -10.05
N ASP A 343 1.99 -22.07 -10.22
CA ASP A 343 1.50 -22.63 -11.49
C ASP A 343 0.34 -21.82 -12.10
N GLN A 344 0.03 -20.68 -11.53
CA GLN A 344 -1.06 -19.79 -11.95
C GLN A 344 -0.59 -18.85 -13.08
N TRP A 345 -1.04 -19.13 -14.32
CA TRP A 345 -0.64 -18.36 -15.50
C TRP A 345 -1.83 -17.74 -16.20
N ASP A 346 -1.59 -16.62 -16.85
CA ASP A 346 -2.61 -15.93 -17.64
C ASP A 346 -3.07 -16.84 -18.77
N TYR A 347 -4.37 -16.90 -19.03
CA TYR A 347 -4.93 -17.71 -20.10
C TYR A 347 -4.35 -17.36 -21.47
N SER A 348 -4.00 -16.08 -21.70
CA SER A 348 -3.54 -15.53 -22.98
C SER A 348 -2.01 -15.50 -23.17
N SER A 349 -1.22 -15.88 -22.16
CA SER A 349 0.24 -15.79 -22.23
C SER A 349 0.89 -17.02 -22.88
N GLN A 350 1.65 -16.78 -23.96
CA GLN A 350 2.49 -17.82 -24.61
C GLN A 350 3.83 -17.94 -23.88
N LEU A 351 3.86 -18.66 -22.78
CA LEU A 351 5.07 -18.75 -21.96
C LEU A 351 6.07 -19.81 -22.44
N GLY A 352 5.62 -20.83 -23.14
CA GLY A 352 6.47 -21.89 -23.67
C GLY A 352 7.45 -22.45 -22.63
N PRO A 353 8.76 -22.57 -22.97
CA PRO A 353 9.76 -23.11 -22.08
C PRO A 353 10.11 -22.21 -20.89
N TRP A 354 9.65 -20.94 -20.89
CA TRP A 354 9.95 -19.96 -19.85
C TRP A 354 9.01 -20.04 -18.65
N ARG A 355 7.98 -20.87 -18.70
CA ARG A 355 6.98 -20.96 -17.64
C ARG A 355 7.59 -21.15 -16.25
N TYR A 356 8.63 -21.98 -16.12
CA TYR A 356 9.29 -22.28 -14.86
C TYR A 356 10.80 -22.05 -14.91
N ARG A 357 11.24 -21.05 -15.66
CA ARG A 357 12.65 -20.69 -15.82
C ARG A 357 12.80 -19.17 -15.77
N TYR A 358 14.02 -18.73 -15.51
CA TYR A 358 14.36 -17.32 -15.67
C TYR A 358 14.23 -16.90 -17.11
N TRP A 359 13.66 -15.73 -17.37
CA TRP A 359 13.44 -15.24 -18.71
C TRP A 359 14.75 -14.84 -19.38
N ARG A 360 14.98 -15.32 -20.60
CA ARG A 360 16.19 -15.03 -21.38
C ARG A 360 16.28 -13.59 -21.85
N LEU A 361 15.18 -12.89 -21.99
CA LEU A 361 15.13 -11.50 -22.43
C LEU A 361 15.63 -10.54 -21.35
N GLN A 362 16.59 -10.96 -20.58
CA GLN A 362 17.27 -10.13 -19.59
C GLN A 362 18.32 -9.30 -20.33
N THR A 363 17.85 -8.16 -20.84
CA THR A 363 18.70 -7.15 -21.47
C THR A 363 19.61 -6.46 -20.46
N ASP A 364 19.40 -6.71 -19.14
CA ASP A 364 20.11 -6.07 -18.04
C ASP A 364 20.68 -7.15 -17.08
N PRO A 365 21.83 -7.76 -17.40
CA PRO A 365 22.42 -8.79 -16.56
C PRO A 365 22.89 -8.23 -15.21
N ILE A 366 22.88 -9.07 -14.17
CA ILE A 366 23.41 -8.70 -12.87
C ILE A 366 24.94 -8.66 -12.93
N THR A 367 25.47 -7.45 -13.02
CA THR A 367 26.90 -7.16 -12.96
C THR A 367 27.23 -6.35 -11.70
N PRO A 368 28.50 -6.30 -11.26
CA PRO A 368 28.91 -5.43 -10.16
C PRO A 368 28.51 -3.96 -10.39
N ALA A 369 28.62 -3.46 -11.63
CA ALA A 369 28.18 -2.10 -11.98
C ALA A 369 26.66 -1.91 -11.84
N ALA A 370 25.85 -2.88 -12.29
CA ALA A 370 24.41 -2.84 -12.15
C ALA A 370 23.98 -2.85 -10.67
N LEU A 371 24.64 -3.67 -9.84
CA LEU A 371 24.38 -3.69 -8.39
C LEU A 371 24.84 -2.40 -7.70
N ALA A 372 25.94 -1.79 -8.13
CA ALA A 372 26.37 -0.48 -7.63
C ALA A 372 25.33 0.61 -7.94
N ILE A 373 24.77 0.61 -9.15
CA ILE A 373 23.67 1.53 -9.53
C ILE A 373 22.42 1.25 -8.66
N ALA A 374 22.05 0.00 -8.45
CA ALA A 374 20.94 -0.35 -7.56
C ALA A 374 21.20 0.11 -6.12
N ALA A 375 22.44 -0.01 -5.62
CA ALA A 375 22.80 0.48 -4.30
C ALA A 375 22.68 2.00 -4.20
N LEU A 376 23.10 2.76 -5.22
CA LEU A 376 22.92 4.21 -5.27
C LEU A 376 21.43 4.59 -5.25
N PHE A 377 20.59 3.89 -6.01
CA PHE A 377 19.14 4.10 -5.96
C PHE A 377 18.58 3.79 -4.58
N ALA A 378 18.99 2.69 -3.95
CA ALA A 378 18.55 2.32 -2.61
C ALA A 378 18.94 3.37 -1.56
N ILE A 379 20.17 3.91 -1.62
CA ILE A 379 20.65 4.96 -0.72
C ILE A 379 19.85 6.25 -0.91
N ALA A 380 19.66 6.68 -2.16
CA ALA A 380 18.87 7.87 -2.48
C ALA A 380 17.42 7.71 -2.02
N ALA A 381 16.80 6.57 -2.31
CA ALA A 381 15.44 6.22 -1.89
C ALA A 381 15.30 6.21 -0.36
N ALA A 382 16.24 5.57 0.34
CA ALA A 382 16.28 5.59 1.80
C ALA A 382 16.41 7.03 2.35
N ARG A 383 17.24 7.86 1.73
CA ARG A 383 17.41 9.27 2.16
C ARG A 383 16.13 10.08 2.03
N VAL A 384 15.43 9.93 0.90
CA VAL A 384 14.12 10.58 0.68
C VAL A 384 13.07 10.02 1.64
N GLY A 385 13.07 8.70 1.85
CA GLY A 385 12.16 8.03 2.79
C GLY A 385 12.36 8.54 4.23
N LEU A 386 13.59 8.64 4.71
CA LEU A 386 13.88 9.19 6.04
C LEU A 386 13.45 10.66 6.17
N TRP A 387 13.69 11.49 5.15
CA TRP A 387 13.22 12.87 5.13
C TRP A 387 11.70 12.96 5.23
N TRP A 388 11.00 12.17 4.43
CA TRP A 388 9.53 12.09 4.46
C TRP A 388 9.02 11.55 5.80
N GLY A 389 9.65 10.50 6.34
CA GLY A 389 9.35 9.94 7.65
C GLY A 389 9.49 10.95 8.79
N ASN A 390 10.53 11.77 8.76
CA ASN A 390 10.73 12.86 9.72
C ASN A 390 9.64 13.93 9.62
N TRP A 391 9.14 14.21 8.42
CA TRP A 391 7.98 15.09 8.24
C TRP A 391 6.70 14.44 8.81
N MET A 392 6.44 13.19 8.46
CA MET A 392 5.28 12.44 8.95
C MET A 392 5.25 12.35 10.47
N ALA A 393 6.38 12.17 11.14
CA ALA A 393 6.48 12.11 12.60
C ALA A 393 6.00 13.40 13.31
N ARG A 394 5.86 14.51 12.56
CA ARG A 394 5.44 15.84 13.06
C ARG A 394 4.00 16.19 12.69
N VAL A 395 3.32 15.39 11.86
CA VAL A 395 1.95 15.65 11.42
C VAL A 395 0.99 15.53 12.61
N LYS A 396 0.25 16.61 12.90
CA LYS A 396 -0.76 16.70 13.96
C LYS A 396 -2.12 17.24 13.49
N ARG A 397 -2.20 17.63 12.22
CA ARG A 397 -3.38 18.26 11.60
C ARG A 397 -4.07 17.36 10.59
#